data_3f07873b25ad5237ff473992ff3cca83
#
_entry.id   3f07873b25ad5237ff473992ff3cca83
#
_cell.length_a   1.000
_cell.length_b   1.000
_cell.length_c   1.000
_cell.angle_alpha   90.00
_cell.angle_beta   90.00
_cell.angle_gamma   90.00
#
_symmetry.space_group_name_H-M   'P 1'
#
loop_
_entity.id
_entity.type
_entity.pdbx_description
1 polymer ?
#
loop_
_entity_poly.entity_id
_entity_poly.type
_entity_poly.pdbx_seq_one_letter_code
_entity_poly.pdbx_strand_id
1 'polypeptide(L)'
;MNVVTHLEVCIDNIESLHYAIAGGATRIELCSSLALGGLTPSYGFMQQAAKLSSVPVYAMIRPRQGDFFYCEEEIEMMRWDIEAAHQSGLDGVVLGVLTQEGDIHMPFATALCEFAQELGLGVTLHRAFDQCRDAEKALEEVISLGCERILTSGLAPSAPQGIDVLRALVKQAQGRIAIMAGAGVNASNVRALVEDTQVPEIHLSGKTTRPSKMNFVAEQSKMGASDVDDFLIPITNTQAITDVVAALKQTTVTSQA
;
A
#
# COMPACT_ATOMS: atom_id res chain seq x y z
N MET A 1 -17.04 -4.34 -18.40
CA MET A 1 -16.41 -3.42 -17.41
C MET A 1 -15.70 -4.28 -16.39
N ASN A 2 -14.40 -4.06 -16.15
CA ASN A 2 -13.68 -4.74 -15.07
C ASN A 2 -14.25 -4.27 -13.73
N VAL A 3 -14.66 -5.24 -12.91
CA VAL A 3 -15.06 -4.97 -11.53
C VAL A 3 -13.78 -4.83 -10.72
N VAL A 4 -13.65 -3.79 -9.89
CA VAL A 4 -12.57 -3.70 -8.91
C VAL A 4 -12.63 -4.92 -8.00
N THR A 5 -11.56 -5.69 -7.96
CA THR A 5 -11.48 -6.95 -7.21
C THR A 5 -11.07 -6.75 -5.77
N HIS A 6 -10.20 -5.76 -5.51
CA HIS A 6 -9.69 -5.46 -4.18
C HIS A 6 -9.69 -3.96 -3.88
N LEU A 7 -10.14 -3.64 -2.67
CA LEU A 7 -9.95 -2.36 -2.02
C LEU A 7 -8.96 -2.55 -0.87
N GLU A 8 -7.73 -2.12 -1.07
CA GLU A 8 -6.68 -2.18 -0.06
C GLU A 8 -6.64 -0.88 0.74
N VAL A 9 -6.56 -1.02 2.06
CA VAL A 9 -6.44 0.14 2.97
C VAL A 9 -5.14 0.03 3.76
N CYS A 10 -4.28 1.06 3.68
CA CYS A 10 -3.07 1.13 4.48
C CYS A 10 -3.35 1.72 5.87
N ILE A 11 -2.76 1.10 6.87
CA ILE A 11 -2.95 1.42 8.29
C ILE A 11 -1.62 1.38 9.05
N ASP A 12 -1.53 2.10 10.19
CA ASP A 12 -0.36 2.09 11.07
C ASP A 12 -0.71 1.92 12.56
N ASN A 13 -1.94 1.50 12.88
CA ASN A 13 -2.36 1.16 14.24
C ASN A 13 -3.56 0.20 14.24
N ILE A 14 -3.77 -0.46 15.39
CA ILE A 14 -4.84 -1.48 15.54
C ILE A 14 -6.25 -0.88 15.46
N GLU A 15 -6.45 0.35 15.92
CA GLU A 15 -7.76 1.01 15.84
C GLU A 15 -8.18 1.18 14.37
N SER A 16 -7.23 1.57 13.51
CA SER A 16 -7.42 1.69 12.06
C SER A 16 -7.71 0.34 11.38
N LEU A 17 -7.15 -0.78 11.85
CA LEU A 17 -7.48 -2.11 11.34
C LEU A 17 -8.99 -2.37 11.42
N HIS A 18 -9.57 -2.15 12.60
CA HIS A 18 -11.00 -2.36 12.79
C HIS A 18 -11.85 -1.42 11.93
N TYR A 19 -11.45 -0.16 11.82
CA TYR A 19 -12.18 0.85 11.02
C TYR A 19 -12.10 0.56 9.52
N ALA A 20 -10.94 0.15 9.01
CA ALA A 20 -10.76 -0.21 7.61
C ALA A 20 -11.63 -1.40 7.22
N ILE A 21 -11.61 -2.48 8.01
CA ILE A 21 -12.43 -3.68 7.78
C ILE A 21 -13.92 -3.34 7.85
N ALA A 22 -14.34 -2.60 8.88
CA ALA A 22 -15.73 -2.16 9.03
C ALA A 22 -16.20 -1.28 7.87
N GLY A 23 -15.31 -0.50 7.26
CA GLY A 23 -15.58 0.32 6.08
C GLY A 23 -15.68 -0.46 4.77
N GLY A 24 -15.24 -1.72 4.75
CA GLY A 24 -15.32 -2.61 3.59
C GLY A 24 -13.98 -2.81 2.86
N ALA A 25 -12.84 -2.60 3.53
CA ALA A 25 -11.54 -3.03 3.03
C ALA A 25 -11.55 -4.55 2.77
N THR A 26 -10.98 -4.97 1.64
CA THR A 26 -10.84 -6.38 1.28
C THR A 26 -9.41 -6.89 1.43
N ARG A 27 -8.46 -6.01 1.69
CA ARG A 27 -7.06 -6.27 2.03
C ARG A 27 -6.51 -5.11 2.85
N ILE A 28 -5.55 -5.40 3.70
CA ILE A 28 -4.85 -4.42 4.54
C ILE A 28 -3.38 -4.35 4.12
N GLU A 29 -2.87 -3.15 3.91
CA GLU A 29 -1.44 -2.88 3.94
C GLU A 29 -1.06 -2.42 5.35
N LEU A 30 -0.24 -3.21 6.03
CA LEU A 30 0.18 -2.96 7.40
C LEU A 30 1.51 -2.20 7.41
N CYS A 31 1.50 -0.99 7.93
CA CYS A 31 2.66 -0.12 8.00
C CYS A 31 2.95 0.31 9.44
N SER A 32 4.06 0.96 9.64
CA SER A 32 4.25 1.98 10.67
C SER A 32 4.44 3.33 9.98
N SER A 33 4.27 4.43 10.71
CA SER A 33 4.67 5.76 10.26
C SER A 33 4.12 6.16 8.86
N LEU A 34 2.81 6.06 8.64
CA LEU A 34 2.18 6.44 7.36
C LEU A 34 2.45 7.90 6.97
N ALA A 35 2.72 8.78 7.93
CA ALA A 35 3.14 10.16 7.66
C ALA A 35 4.46 10.25 6.89
N LEU A 36 5.30 9.21 6.97
CA LEU A 36 6.59 9.08 6.27
C LEU A 36 6.47 8.21 5.00
N GLY A 37 5.24 7.89 4.59
CA GLY A 37 4.97 7.03 3.43
C GLY A 37 4.90 5.53 3.75
N GLY A 38 4.86 5.15 5.02
CA GLY A 38 4.83 3.76 5.49
C GLY A 38 6.23 3.16 5.63
N LEU A 39 6.51 2.59 6.80
CA LEU A 39 7.72 1.82 7.11
C LEU A 39 7.33 0.44 7.62
N THR A 40 8.30 -0.45 7.79
CA THR A 40 8.08 -1.79 8.36
C THR A 40 7.37 -1.70 9.71
N PRO A 41 6.24 -2.40 9.91
CA PRO A 41 5.56 -2.46 11.20
C PRO A 41 6.35 -3.30 12.20
N SER A 42 6.16 -3.04 13.49
CA SER A 42 6.78 -3.88 14.53
C SER A 42 6.24 -5.31 14.48
N TYR A 43 7.05 -6.28 14.91
CA TYR A 43 6.65 -7.69 15.01
C TYR A 43 5.37 -7.89 15.83
N GLY A 44 5.25 -7.19 16.98
CA GLY A 44 4.04 -7.25 17.79
C GLY A 44 2.78 -6.72 17.08
N PHE A 45 2.94 -5.72 16.22
CA PHE A 45 1.83 -5.21 15.40
C PHE A 45 1.46 -6.21 14.31
N MET A 46 2.43 -6.85 13.64
CA MET A 46 2.18 -7.92 12.67
C MET A 46 1.38 -9.07 13.29
N GLN A 47 1.80 -9.57 14.46
CA GLN A 47 1.10 -10.65 15.17
C GLN A 47 -0.34 -10.27 15.56
N GLN A 48 -0.56 -9.05 16.07
CA GLN A 48 -1.90 -8.61 16.45
C GLN A 48 -2.79 -8.41 15.21
N ALA A 49 -2.25 -7.86 14.12
CA ALA A 49 -3.00 -7.69 12.88
C ALA A 49 -3.41 -9.04 12.28
N ALA A 50 -2.50 -10.01 12.19
CA ALA A 50 -2.80 -11.37 11.73
C ALA A 50 -3.91 -12.03 12.54
N LYS A 51 -3.87 -11.87 13.89
CA LYS A 51 -4.87 -12.45 14.79
C LYS A 51 -6.25 -11.83 14.67
N LEU A 52 -6.33 -10.53 14.39
CA LEU A 52 -7.56 -9.74 14.45
C LEU A 52 -8.20 -9.50 13.08
N SER A 53 -7.43 -9.60 12.01
CA SER A 53 -7.94 -9.36 10.65
C SER A 53 -8.83 -10.50 10.17
N SER A 54 -9.92 -10.14 9.51
CA SER A 54 -10.77 -11.08 8.76
C SER A 54 -10.51 -11.01 7.25
N VAL A 55 -9.53 -10.21 6.82
CA VAL A 55 -9.11 -10.05 5.41
C VAL A 55 -7.60 -10.20 5.33
N PRO A 56 -7.04 -10.53 4.15
CA PRO A 56 -5.59 -10.65 3.98
C PRO A 56 -4.82 -9.40 4.42
N VAL A 57 -3.64 -9.61 5.03
CA VAL A 57 -2.77 -8.56 5.55
C VAL A 57 -1.38 -8.68 4.91
N TYR A 58 -0.92 -7.60 4.29
CA TYR A 58 0.39 -7.47 3.65
C TYR A 58 1.24 -6.47 4.42
N ALA A 59 2.41 -6.87 4.93
CA ALA A 59 3.28 -5.98 5.68
C ALA A 59 4.18 -5.16 4.76
N MET A 60 4.28 -3.86 5.01
CA MET A 60 5.31 -3.01 4.41
C MET A 60 6.69 -3.48 4.87
N ILE A 61 7.59 -3.73 3.92
CA ILE A 61 9.00 -4.03 4.15
C ILE A 61 9.83 -2.87 3.60
N ARG A 62 10.03 -1.87 4.44
CA ARG A 62 10.75 -0.64 4.14
C ARG A 62 11.50 -0.18 5.40
N PRO A 63 12.82 -0.39 5.47
CA PRO A 63 13.59 -0.22 6.72
C PRO A 63 13.72 1.23 7.17
N ARG A 64 13.62 2.20 6.25
CA ARG A 64 13.77 3.63 6.55
C ARG A 64 12.95 4.50 5.60
N GLN A 65 12.73 5.74 5.98
CA GLN A 65 12.22 6.79 5.10
C GLN A 65 13.26 7.22 4.06
N GLY A 66 12.83 7.96 3.05
CA GLY A 66 13.65 8.50 1.97
C GLY A 66 13.52 7.67 0.70
N ASP A 67 14.61 7.52 -0.03
CA ASP A 67 14.68 6.78 -1.28
C ASP A 67 14.55 5.25 -1.12
N PHE A 68 14.70 4.53 -2.21
CA PHE A 68 14.60 3.07 -2.27
C PHE A 68 15.92 2.41 -2.73
N PHE A 69 17.03 3.14 -2.61
CA PHE A 69 18.37 2.63 -2.84
C PHE A 69 18.99 2.20 -1.51
N TYR A 70 19.13 0.91 -1.29
CA TYR A 70 19.54 0.31 -0.02
C TYR A 70 20.92 -0.31 -0.09
N CYS A 71 21.65 -0.32 1.04
CA CYS A 71 22.88 -1.07 1.21
C CYS A 71 22.60 -2.56 1.54
N GLU A 72 23.64 -3.39 1.51
CA GLU A 72 23.51 -4.83 1.78
C GLU A 72 22.92 -5.11 3.17
N GLU A 73 23.32 -4.34 4.18
CA GLU A 73 22.79 -4.49 5.54
C GLU A 73 21.30 -4.14 5.63
N GLU A 74 20.84 -3.15 4.88
CA GLU A 74 19.40 -2.83 4.80
C GLU A 74 18.62 -3.93 4.07
N ILE A 75 19.19 -4.55 3.05
CA ILE A 75 18.59 -5.71 2.38
C ILE A 75 18.51 -6.91 3.33
N GLU A 76 19.52 -7.15 4.15
CA GLU A 76 19.48 -8.20 5.17
C GLU A 76 18.39 -7.91 6.23
N MET A 77 18.24 -6.65 6.69
CA MET A 77 17.12 -6.25 7.55
C MET A 77 15.77 -6.54 6.90
N MET A 78 15.60 -6.18 5.62
CA MET A 78 14.36 -6.46 4.88
C MET A 78 14.07 -7.97 4.81
N ARG A 79 15.09 -8.81 4.67
CA ARG A 79 14.91 -10.27 4.69
C ARG A 79 14.42 -10.77 6.05
N TRP A 80 14.97 -10.26 7.16
CA TRP A 80 14.48 -10.60 8.50
C TRP A 80 13.05 -10.11 8.74
N ASP A 81 12.68 -8.95 8.21
CA ASP A 81 11.32 -8.43 8.30
C ASP A 81 10.31 -9.29 7.51
N ILE A 82 10.71 -9.83 6.33
CA ILE A 82 9.91 -10.81 5.57
C ILE A 82 9.69 -12.08 6.39
N GLU A 83 10.74 -12.61 7.02
CA GLU A 83 10.63 -13.77 7.89
C GLU A 83 9.71 -13.50 9.09
N ALA A 84 9.81 -12.32 9.70
CA ALA A 84 8.93 -11.89 10.79
C ALA A 84 7.46 -11.80 10.35
N ALA A 85 7.19 -11.33 9.13
CA ALA A 85 5.85 -11.31 8.55
C ALA A 85 5.27 -12.73 8.40
N HIS A 86 6.07 -13.67 7.84
CA HIS A 86 5.69 -15.08 7.74
C HIS A 86 5.42 -15.70 9.13
N GLN A 87 6.33 -15.53 10.08
CA GLN A 87 6.19 -16.05 11.45
C GLN A 87 4.98 -15.46 12.19
N SER A 88 4.55 -14.26 11.82
CA SER A 88 3.34 -13.63 12.35
C SER A 88 2.05 -14.18 11.75
N GLY A 89 2.13 -14.97 10.66
CA GLY A 89 0.97 -15.51 9.95
C GLY A 89 0.30 -14.49 9.02
N LEU A 90 1.07 -13.55 8.46
CA LEU A 90 0.59 -12.63 7.44
C LEU A 90 0.49 -13.31 6.07
N ASP A 91 -0.29 -12.71 5.16
CA ASP A 91 -0.57 -13.27 3.84
C ASP A 91 0.46 -12.81 2.79
N GLY A 92 1.17 -11.71 3.03
CA GLY A 92 2.13 -11.18 2.08
C GLY A 92 2.94 -10.00 2.60
N VAL A 93 3.77 -9.48 1.70
CA VAL A 93 4.67 -8.35 1.93
C VAL A 93 4.60 -7.34 0.80
N VAL A 94 4.98 -6.10 1.13
CA VAL A 94 5.00 -4.96 0.21
C VAL A 94 6.41 -4.39 0.21
N LEU A 95 7.13 -4.44 -0.90
CA LEU A 95 8.55 -4.06 -0.97
C LEU A 95 8.90 -3.39 -2.30
N GLY A 96 10.12 -2.88 -2.41
CA GLY A 96 10.68 -2.35 -3.65
C GLY A 96 12.08 -1.81 -3.41
N VAL A 97 12.99 -2.10 -4.34
CA VAL A 97 14.40 -1.70 -4.30
C VAL A 97 14.80 -1.15 -5.65
N LEU A 98 15.43 0.02 -5.66
CA LEU A 98 15.91 0.69 -6.88
C LEU A 98 17.43 0.77 -6.93
N THR A 99 17.96 0.95 -8.12
CA THR A 99 19.36 1.34 -8.35
C THR A 99 19.52 2.86 -8.21
N GLN A 100 20.75 3.34 -8.20
CA GLN A 100 21.05 4.79 -8.25
C GLN A 100 20.49 5.48 -9.51
N GLU A 101 20.35 4.72 -10.60
CA GLU A 101 19.85 5.21 -11.89
C GLU A 101 18.32 5.22 -11.96
N GLY A 102 17.62 4.71 -10.93
CA GLY A 102 16.16 4.61 -10.90
C GLY A 102 15.60 3.42 -11.70
N ASP A 103 16.37 2.37 -11.88
CA ASP A 103 15.88 1.07 -12.37
C ASP A 103 15.50 0.16 -11.18
N ILE A 104 14.69 -0.87 -11.41
CA ILE A 104 14.51 -1.94 -10.41
C ILE A 104 15.86 -2.61 -10.16
N HIS A 105 16.27 -2.73 -8.90
CA HIS A 105 17.51 -3.40 -8.55
C HIS A 105 17.31 -4.92 -8.61
N MET A 106 17.31 -5.48 -9.84
CA MET A 106 16.94 -6.88 -10.09
C MET A 106 17.62 -7.90 -9.17
N PRO A 107 18.95 -7.85 -8.90
CA PRO A 107 19.57 -8.83 -8.00
C PRO A 107 18.96 -8.85 -6.59
N PHE A 108 18.76 -7.69 -5.96
CA PHE A 108 18.17 -7.62 -4.62
C PHE A 108 16.66 -7.88 -4.65
N ALA A 109 15.95 -7.34 -5.63
CA ALA A 109 14.52 -7.58 -5.77
C ALA A 109 14.20 -9.06 -5.98
N THR A 110 14.98 -9.77 -6.84
CA THR A 110 14.83 -11.22 -7.04
C THR A 110 15.04 -11.97 -5.72
N ALA A 111 16.15 -11.71 -5.02
CA ALA A 111 16.44 -12.39 -3.76
C ALA A 111 15.36 -12.21 -2.69
N LEU A 112 14.78 -11.00 -2.57
CA LEU A 112 13.71 -10.73 -1.61
C LEU A 112 12.36 -11.33 -2.05
N CYS A 113 12.01 -11.24 -3.33
CA CYS A 113 10.76 -11.80 -3.86
C CYS A 113 10.76 -13.34 -3.80
N GLU A 114 11.84 -14.00 -4.23
CA GLU A 114 11.97 -15.45 -4.14
C GLU A 114 11.89 -15.91 -2.68
N PHE A 115 12.60 -15.25 -1.77
CA PHE A 115 12.54 -15.59 -0.34
C PHE A 115 11.13 -15.46 0.24
N ALA A 116 10.39 -14.39 -0.08
CA ALA A 116 9.00 -14.24 0.34
C ALA A 116 8.10 -15.35 -0.23
N GLN A 117 8.26 -15.66 -1.52
CA GLN A 117 7.48 -16.70 -2.21
C GLN A 117 7.79 -18.11 -1.68
N GLU A 118 9.05 -18.42 -1.36
CA GLU A 118 9.44 -19.69 -0.70
C GLU A 118 8.76 -19.87 0.66
N LEU A 119 8.49 -18.76 1.37
CA LEU A 119 7.73 -18.74 2.63
C LEU A 119 6.21 -18.76 2.42
N GLY A 120 5.73 -18.78 1.17
CA GLY A 120 4.30 -18.76 0.83
C GLY A 120 3.64 -17.40 0.94
N LEU A 121 4.42 -16.31 1.00
CA LEU A 121 3.91 -14.94 1.05
C LEU A 121 3.68 -14.38 -0.35
N GLY A 122 2.54 -13.69 -0.54
CA GLY A 122 2.31 -12.86 -1.72
C GLY A 122 3.22 -11.62 -1.71
N VAL A 123 3.56 -11.10 -2.90
CA VAL A 123 4.43 -9.92 -3.02
C VAL A 123 3.76 -8.81 -3.79
N THR A 124 3.72 -7.62 -3.20
CA THR A 124 3.34 -6.36 -3.85
C THR A 124 4.59 -5.50 -4.06
N LEU A 125 4.81 -4.98 -5.25
CA LEU A 125 5.77 -3.90 -5.44
C LEU A 125 5.10 -2.57 -5.09
N HIS A 126 5.68 -1.83 -4.14
CA HIS A 126 5.13 -0.54 -3.68
C HIS A 126 5.50 0.63 -4.61
N ARG A 127 5.18 1.85 -4.17
CA ARG A 127 5.39 3.09 -4.92
C ARG A 127 6.85 3.46 -5.23
N ALA A 128 7.84 2.62 -4.93
CA ALA A 128 9.16 2.72 -5.57
C ALA A 128 9.03 2.70 -7.10
N PHE A 129 8.01 2.01 -7.63
CA PHE A 129 7.67 2.03 -9.05
C PHE A 129 7.46 3.45 -9.60
N ASP A 130 6.88 4.35 -8.81
CA ASP A 130 6.65 5.75 -9.22
C ASP A 130 7.95 6.56 -9.35
N GLN A 131 9.08 6.04 -8.89
CA GLN A 131 10.41 6.64 -9.02
C GLN A 131 11.29 5.92 -10.07
N CYS A 132 10.75 4.94 -10.79
CA CYS A 132 11.45 4.32 -11.89
C CYS A 132 11.55 5.28 -13.08
N ARG A 133 12.72 5.31 -13.72
CA ARG A 133 12.95 6.16 -14.90
C ARG A 133 12.23 5.69 -16.16
N ASP A 134 11.88 4.40 -16.23
CA ASP A 134 11.21 3.74 -17.36
C ASP A 134 10.15 2.78 -16.83
N ALA A 135 8.89 3.20 -16.86
CA ALA A 135 7.76 2.44 -16.33
C ALA A 135 7.45 1.19 -17.15
N GLU A 136 7.65 1.23 -18.47
CA GLU A 136 7.35 0.09 -19.36
C GLU A 136 8.34 -1.04 -19.11
N LYS A 137 9.64 -0.72 -19.00
CA LYS A 137 10.68 -1.68 -18.63
C LYS A 137 10.47 -2.23 -17.21
N ALA A 138 10.23 -1.34 -16.23
CA ALA A 138 10.02 -1.71 -14.84
C ALA A 138 8.82 -2.66 -14.68
N LEU A 139 7.73 -2.46 -15.43
CA LEU A 139 6.58 -3.37 -15.43
C LEU A 139 6.98 -4.80 -15.82
N GLU A 140 7.74 -4.97 -16.90
CA GLU A 140 8.17 -6.32 -17.34
C GLU A 140 9.14 -6.96 -16.32
N GLU A 141 10.04 -6.17 -15.73
CA GLU A 141 10.93 -6.63 -14.66
C GLU A 141 10.13 -7.13 -13.45
N VAL A 142 9.13 -6.36 -12.98
CA VAL A 142 8.28 -6.75 -11.84
C VAL A 142 7.41 -7.97 -12.14
N ILE A 143 6.92 -8.10 -13.37
CA ILE A 143 6.22 -9.32 -13.81
C ILE A 143 7.17 -10.52 -13.73
N SER A 144 8.42 -10.37 -14.16
CA SER A 144 9.41 -11.46 -14.11
C SER A 144 9.79 -11.87 -12.69
N LEU A 145 9.66 -10.97 -11.70
CA LEU A 145 9.85 -11.27 -10.27
C LEU A 145 8.70 -12.11 -9.66
N GLY A 146 7.60 -12.32 -10.40
CA GLY A 146 6.44 -13.04 -9.90
C GLY A 146 5.62 -12.27 -8.86
N CYS A 147 5.71 -10.94 -8.83
CA CYS A 147 4.87 -10.12 -7.98
C CYS A 147 3.39 -10.24 -8.40
N GLU A 148 2.49 -10.23 -7.42
CA GLU A 148 1.04 -10.29 -7.68
C GLU A 148 0.49 -8.95 -8.19
N ARG A 149 1.07 -7.83 -7.73
CA ARG A 149 0.60 -6.49 -8.05
C ARG A 149 1.68 -5.42 -7.94
N ILE A 150 1.39 -4.28 -8.57
CA ILE A 150 2.16 -3.04 -8.44
C ILE A 150 1.23 -1.97 -7.89
N LEU A 151 1.62 -1.32 -6.77
CA LEU A 151 1.00 -0.11 -6.28
C LEU A 151 1.67 1.11 -6.93
N THR A 152 0.90 1.89 -7.66
CA THR A 152 1.42 3.06 -8.38
C THR A 152 0.40 4.19 -8.46
N SER A 153 0.87 5.42 -8.55
CA SER A 153 0.07 6.60 -8.90
C SER A 153 0.16 6.96 -10.40
N GLY A 154 0.82 6.10 -11.21
CA GLY A 154 1.12 6.41 -12.60
C GLY A 154 2.24 7.43 -12.74
N LEU A 155 3.30 7.33 -11.91
CA LEU A 155 4.47 8.22 -11.89
C LEU A 155 4.10 9.71 -11.68
N ALA A 156 2.96 9.98 -11.07
CA ALA A 156 2.43 11.30 -10.81
C ALA A 156 2.27 11.56 -9.29
N PRO A 157 2.07 12.80 -8.85
CA PRO A 157 1.80 13.10 -7.45
C PRO A 157 0.56 12.39 -6.88
N SER A 158 -0.42 12.06 -7.73
CA SER A 158 -1.63 11.35 -7.36
C SER A 158 -2.16 10.50 -8.52
N ALA A 159 -2.91 9.42 -8.23
CA ALA A 159 -3.50 8.56 -9.25
C ALA A 159 -4.42 9.30 -10.23
N PRO A 160 -5.26 10.28 -9.82
CA PRO A 160 -6.01 11.11 -10.77
C PRO A 160 -5.16 11.90 -11.76
N GLN A 161 -3.92 12.23 -11.41
CA GLN A 161 -2.99 12.93 -12.31
C GLN A 161 -2.20 11.96 -13.20
N GLY A 162 -2.13 10.67 -12.82
CA GLY A 162 -1.39 9.62 -13.53
C GLY A 162 -2.26 8.74 -14.44
N ILE A 163 -3.49 9.13 -14.77
CA ILE A 163 -4.48 8.30 -15.50
C ILE A 163 -3.90 7.73 -16.80
N ASP A 164 -3.18 8.51 -17.58
CA ASP A 164 -2.66 8.06 -18.88
C ASP A 164 -1.62 6.95 -18.73
N VAL A 165 -0.72 7.09 -17.74
CA VAL A 165 0.27 6.06 -17.41
C VAL A 165 -0.40 4.81 -16.83
N LEU A 166 -1.34 4.97 -15.87
CA LEU A 166 -2.10 3.86 -15.32
C LEU A 166 -2.81 3.05 -16.40
N ARG A 167 -3.47 3.73 -17.35
CA ARG A 167 -4.12 3.08 -18.51
C ARG A 167 -3.13 2.32 -19.38
N ALA A 168 -1.95 2.92 -19.66
CA ALA A 168 -0.90 2.28 -20.44
C ALA A 168 -0.37 1.02 -19.74
N LEU A 169 -0.10 1.11 -18.42
CA LEU A 169 0.36 -0.03 -17.62
C LEU A 169 -0.67 -1.17 -17.59
N VAL A 170 -1.97 -0.87 -17.39
CA VAL A 170 -3.03 -1.89 -17.43
C VAL A 170 -3.07 -2.58 -18.79
N LYS A 171 -2.95 -1.81 -19.88
CA LYS A 171 -2.92 -2.34 -21.24
C LYS A 171 -1.69 -3.22 -21.48
N GLN A 172 -0.50 -2.81 -21.03
CA GLN A 172 0.73 -3.56 -21.20
C GLN A 172 0.75 -4.81 -20.31
N ALA A 173 0.25 -4.72 -19.08
CA ALA A 173 0.18 -5.84 -18.14
C ALA A 173 -0.63 -7.04 -18.68
N GLN A 174 -1.69 -6.80 -19.45
CA GLN A 174 -2.54 -7.85 -20.06
C GLN A 174 -3.00 -8.92 -19.05
N GLY A 175 -3.24 -8.53 -17.80
CA GLY A 175 -3.66 -9.44 -16.74
C GLY A 175 -2.56 -10.33 -16.16
N ARG A 176 -1.28 -10.17 -16.57
CA ARG A 176 -0.13 -10.90 -16.01
C ARG A 176 0.20 -10.46 -14.59
N ILE A 177 -0.16 -9.24 -14.22
CA ILE A 177 0.01 -8.63 -12.90
C ILE A 177 -1.12 -7.63 -12.67
N ALA A 178 -1.56 -7.44 -11.42
CA ALA A 178 -2.54 -6.43 -11.08
C ALA A 178 -1.90 -5.04 -10.97
N ILE A 179 -2.47 -4.04 -11.62
CA ILE A 179 -2.11 -2.64 -11.41
C ILE A 179 -3.07 -2.06 -10.37
N MET A 180 -2.54 -1.72 -9.20
CA MET A 180 -3.28 -1.13 -8.10
C MET A 180 -3.05 0.38 -8.06
N ALA A 181 -4.11 1.15 -8.29
CA ALA A 181 -4.02 2.61 -8.28
C ALA A 181 -4.09 3.16 -6.86
N GLY A 182 -3.10 3.97 -6.46
CA GLY A 182 -3.04 4.61 -5.16
C GLY A 182 -2.52 6.04 -5.20
N ALA A 183 -2.50 6.70 -4.06
CA ALA A 183 -2.23 8.13 -3.84
C ALA A 183 -3.38 9.05 -4.25
N GLY A 184 -4.03 9.65 -3.25
CA GLY A 184 -5.09 10.64 -3.42
C GLY A 184 -6.43 10.08 -3.87
N VAL A 185 -6.62 8.76 -3.84
CA VAL A 185 -7.89 8.11 -4.15
C VAL A 185 -8.91 8.34 -3.04
N ASN A 186 -10.13 8.71 -3.42
CA ASN A 186 -11.26 8.94 -2.52
C ASN A 186 -12.60 8.77 -3.28
N ALA A 187 -13.72 8.89 -2.56
CA ALA A 187 -15.05 8.67 -3.13
C ALA A 187 -15.42 9.60 -4.30
N SER A 188 -14.84 10.79 -4.37
CA SER A 188 -15.16 11.76 -5.44
C SER A 188 -14.45 11.45 -6.76
N ASN A 189 -13.35 10.69 -6.74
CA ASN A 189 -12.54 10.44 -7.93
C ASN A 189 -12.40 8.96 -8.31
N VAL A 190 -12.66 8.02 -7.40
CA VAL A 190 -12.41 6.59 -7.62
C VAL A 190 -13.19 6.03 -8.82
N ARG A 191 -14.42 6.48 -9.02
CA ARG A 191 -15.26 6.02 -10.13
C ARG A 191 -14.65 6.38 -11.49
N ALA A 192 -14.36 7.66 -11.69
CA ALA A 192 -13.73 8.14 -12.93
C ALA A 192 -12.37 7.48 -13.15
N LEU A 193 -11.56 7.35 -12.09
CA LEU A 193 -10.27 6.67 -12.14
C LEU A 193 -10.39 5.23 -12.68
N VAL A 194 -11.34 4.44 -12.15
CA VAL A 194 -11.55 3.06 -12.59
C VAL A 194 -12.14 2.99 -14.01
N GLU A 195 -13.09 3.86 -14.34
CA GLU A 195 -13.68 3.92 -15.68
C GLU A 195 -12.64 4.25 -16.75
N ASP A 196 -11.73 5.19 -16.47
CA ASP A 196 -10.72 5.67 -17.40
C ASP A 196 -9.50 4.74 -17.54
N THR A 197 -9.11 4.07 -16.46
CA THR A 197 -7.87 3.28 -16.44
C THR A 197 -8.09 1.77 -16.51
N GLN A 198 -9.27 1.28 -16.08
CA GLN A 198 -9.61 -0.13 -15.93
C GLN A 198 -8.70 -0.87 -14.94
N VAL A 199 -8.13 -0.17 -13.94
CA VAL A 199 -7.34 -0.81 -12.87
C VAL A 199 -8.21 -1.80 -12.09
N PRO A 200 -7.71 -3.01 -11.81
CA PRO A 200 -8.46 -4.03 -11.07
C PRO A 200 -8.43 -3.80 -9.55
N GLU A 201 -7.51 -3.01 -9.03
CA GLU A 201 -7.32 -2.81 -7.60
C GLU A 201 -7.14 -1.33 -7.25
N ILE A 202 -7.64 -0.96 -6.07
CA ILE A 202 -7.58 0.40 -5.53
C ILE A 202 -6.94 0.40 -4.15
N HIS A 203 -6.10 1.40 -3.89
CA HIS A 203 -5.42 1.61 -2.61
C HIS A 203 -5.69 3.01 -2.07
N LEU A 204 -5.99 3.10 -0.76
CA LEU A 204 -6.14 4.36 -0.04
C LEU A 204 -5.86 4.21 1.46
N SER A 205 -5.68 5.33 2.17
CA SER A 205 -5.53 5.32 3.64
C SER A 205 -6.82 5.67 4.38
N GLY A 206 -7.72 6.45 3.76
CA GLY A 206 -8.90 6.98 4.43
C GLY A 206 -8.58 7.74 5.72
N LYS A 207 -7.39 8.34 5.80
CA LYS A 207 -6.81 8.92 7.02
C LYS A 207 -7.61 10.09 7.58
N THR A 208 -7.73 10.12 8.89
CA THR A 208 -8.24 11.21 9.71
C THR A 208 -7.51 11.22 11.06
N THR A 209 -7.92 12.06 11.97
CA THR A 209 -7.42 12.08 13.34
C THR A 209 -8.57 12.06 14.34
N ARG A 210 -8.31 11.58 15.53
CA ARG A 210 -9.17 11.79 16.70
C ARG A 210 -8.38 12.40 17.86
N PRO A 211 -9.04 13.09 18.80
CA PRO A 211 -8.39 13.54 20.02
C PRO A 211 -7.89 12.37 20.87
N SER A 212 -6.81 12.61 21.61
CA SER A 212 -6.34 11.69 22.64
C SER A 212 -7.44 11.43 23.67
N LYS A 213 -7.43 10.21 24.24
CA LYS A 213 -8.29 9.85 25.40
C LYS A 213 -7.61 10.14 26.74
N MET A 214 -6.42 10.74 26.74
CA MET A 214 -5.74 11.16 27.97
C MET A 214 -6.44 12.40 28.55
N ASN A 215 -6.65 12.38 29.86
CA ASN A 215 -7.22 13.55 30.59
C ASN A 215 -6.19 14.62 30.88
N PHE A 216 -4.90 14.23 31.02
CA PHE A 216 -3.81 15.16 31.24
C PHE A 216 -3.10 15.47 29.92
N VAL A 217 -2.91 16.76 29.66
CA VAL A 217 -2.19 17.29 28.49
C VAL A 217 -0.97 18.05 28.98
N ALA A 218 0.22 17.57 28.59
CA ALA A 218 1.49 18.25 28.88
C ALA A 218 1.77 19.33 27.83
N GLU A 219 1.23 20.53 28.02
CA GLU A 219 1.29 21.62 27.03
C GLU A 219 2.70 22.07 26.65
N GLN A 220 3.69 21.88 27.55
CA GLN A 220 5.06 22.32 27.35
C GLN A 220 6.02 21.20 26.93
N SER A 221 5.55 19.95 26.82
CA SER A 221 6.37 18.78 26.49
C SER A 221 5.86 18.16 25.20
N LYS A 222 6.51 18.46 24.08
CA LYS A 222 6.20 17.87 22.77
C LYS A 222 7.23 16.80 22.42
N MET A 223 6.76 15.72 21.77
CA MET A 223 7.58 14.67 21.19
C MET A 223 7.65 14.87 19.68
N GLY A 224 8.81 14.61 19.08
CA GLY A 224 8.96 14.64 17.62
C GLY A 224 9.00 16.03 16.99
N ALA A 225 8.53 16.13 15.74
CA ALA A 225 8.57 17.36 14.96
C ALA A 225 7.57 18.41 15.48
N SER A 226 7.87 19.68 15.30
CA SER A 226 7.09 20.81 15.86
C SER A 226 5.66 20.93 15.29
N ASP A 227 5.43 20.38 14.12
CA ASP A 227 4.13 20.36 13.41
C ASP A 227 3.28 19.12 13.75
N VAL A 228 3.78 18.20 14.58
CA VAL A 228 3.03 17.04 15.07
C VAL A 228 2.35 17.38 16.40
N ASP A 229 1.06 17.10 16.50
CA ASP A 229 0.29 17.20 17.75
C ASP A 229 0.17 15.81 18.39
N ASP A 230 0.86 15.61 19.53
CA ASP A 230 0.88 14.35 20.30
C ASP A 230 -0.53 13.94 20.80
N PHE A 231 -1.49 14.86 20.83
CA PHE A 231 -2.85 14.63 21.30
C PHE A 231 -3.88 14.46 20.17
N LEU A 232 -3.43 14.46 18.91
CA LEU A 232 -4.22 14.06 17.75
C LEU A 232 -3.72 12.71 17.23
N ILE A 233 -4.48 11.66 17.49
CA ILE A 233 -4.12 10.30 17.10
C ILE A 233 -4.56 10.05 15.65
N PRO A 234 -3.64 9.74 14.72
CA PRO A 234 -4.01 9.35 13.36
C PRO A 234 -4.81 8.04 13.37
N ILE A 235 -5.91 8.00 12.61
CA ILE A 235 -6.76 6.82 12.44
C ILE A 235 -7.34 6.77 11.03
N THR A 236 -7.88 5.61 10.65
CA THR A 236 -8.70 5.45 9.45
C THR A 236 -10.14 5.89 9.71
N ASN A 237 -10.74 6.63 8.78
CA ASN A 237 -12.15 7.00 8.78
C ASN A 237 -12.98 5.91 8.09
N THR A 238 -13.77 5.17 8.83
CA THR A 238 -14.68 4.12 8.32
C THR A 238 -15.61 4.65 7.23
N GLN A 239 -16.18 5.85 7.41
CA GLN A 239 -17.12 6.42 6.45
C GLN A 239 -16.42 6.73 5.12
N ALA A 240 -15.18 7.24 5.13
CA ALA A 240 -14.42 7.48 3.91
C ALA A 240 -14.20 6.20 3.09
N ILE A 241 -13.94 5.06 3.76
CA ILE A 241 -13.83 3.75 3.10
C ILE A 241 -15.19 3.32 2.53
N THR A 242 -16.25 3.41 3.34
CA THR A 242 -17.62 3.06 2.93
C THR A 242 -18.08 3.87 1.72
N ASP A 243 -17.76 5.16 1.67
CA ASP A 243 -18.12 6.04 0.55
C ASP A 243 -17.39 5.62 -0.74
N VAL A 244 -16.12 5.21 -0.66
CA VAL A 244 -15.38 4.64 -1.80
C VAL A 244 -16.03 3.34 -2.28
N VAL A 245 -16.39 2.44 -1.37
CA VAL A 245 -17.10 1.19 -1.70
C VAL A 245 -18.43 1.48 -2.40
N ALA A 246 -19.18 2.46 -1.90
CA ALA A 246 -20.46 2.86 -2.50
C ALA A 246 -20.27 3.45 -3.92
N ALA A 247 -19.26 4.30 -4.12
CA ALA A 247 -18.94 4.87 -5.42
C ALA A 247 -18.54 3.80 -6.46
N LEU A 248 -17.78 2.77 -6.04
CA LEU A 248 -17.42 1.65 -6.90
C LEU A 248 -18.63 0.78 -7.31
N LYS A 249 -19.60 0.58 -6.42
CA LYS A 249 -20.81 -0.20 -6.72
C LYS A 249 -21.74 0.47 -7.75
N GLN A 250 -21.79 1.79 -7.79
CA GLN A 250 -22.61 2.55 -8.74
C GLN A 250 -22.17 2.38 -10.20
N THR A 251 -20.93 1.95 -10.44
CA THR A 251 -20.40 1.68 -11.78
C THR A 251 -21.08 0.50 -12.46
N THR A 252 -21.71 -0.42 -11.71
CA THR A 252 -22.29 -1.67 -12.21
C THR A 252 -23.73 -1.53 -12.72
N VAL A 253 -24.45 -0.46 -12.38
CA VAL A 253 -25.91 -0.33 -12.62
C VAL A 253 -26.24 0.35 -13.95
N THR A 254 -25.33 1.11 -14.55
CA THR A 254 -25.60 1.92 -15.76
C THR A 254 -25.53 1.14 -17.10
N SER A 255 -25.23 -0.15 -17.08
CA SER A 255 -25.06 -0.97 -18.30
C SER A 255 -26.25 -1.92 -18.61
N GLN A 256 -27.40 -1.73 -17.97
CA GLN A 256 -28.63 -2.53 -18.22
C GLN A 256 -29.86 -1.68 -18.59
N ALA A 257 -29.65 -0.50 -19.14
CA ALA A 257 -30.77 0.33 -19.67
C ALA A 257 -30.61 0.55 -21.18
#